data_09fa0cce3407a5e90c843f268417ff00
#
_entry.id   09fa0cce3407a5e90c843f268417ff00
#
_cell.length_a   1.000
_cell.length_b   1.000
_cell.length_c   1.000
_cell.angle_alpha   90.00
_cell.angle_beta   90.00
_cell.angle_gamma   90.00
#
_symmetry.space_group_name_H-M   'P 1'
#
loop_
_entity.id
_entity.type
_entity.pdbx_description
1 polymer ?
#
loop_
_entity_poly.entity_id
_entity_poly.type
_entity_poly.pdbx_seq_one_letter_code
_entity_poly.pdbx_strand_id
1 'polypeptide(L)'
;MSFKELSIMSDKKGTVLFYPYIPKKSLKILENRLSTRWIGQGPMVDKFEKKFSELFLNGQECVSTGSGTDALHLAYILAGIKKNDEVITPVFTCTATNIPLLYIGAKIKFVDADPNTMNICIKDLKKKITKKTKAIICVHYGGIPCDMDEIKKIAKKNKIKVIEDAAQALGGKYNKQNIGTISDFTTFSFQAIKHITTGDGGMLCIKDKKLIEKAKRIRWFGIDRKKKQLGIWKNDIKEIGFKYQLTDLGASIGYQSLIDFKKIISHRIKIYNTYLKNLSQNPKVTCVHDFDNKKKCAAWLFTVLVKNKDYLQKKLREKNIETNQVHFRNDKYSIFKKFVKKQSFKNMDKIENQYLVLPIHTKVSVKDAKYICELINKYV
;
A
#
# COMPACT_ATOMS: atom_id res chain seq x y z
N MET A 1 -21.13 -17.85 -0.08
CA MET A 1 -21.44 -16.87 0.97
C MET A 1 -22.35 -15.82 0.37
N SER A 2 -23.58 -15.70 0.84
CA SER A 2 -24.53 -14.69 0.32
C SER A 2 -24.20 -13.30 0.86
N PHE A 3 -24.61 -12.23 0.18
CA PHE A 3 -24.46 -10.85 0.66
C PHE A 3 -25.06 -10.65 2.08
N LYS A 4 -26.07 -11.43 2.43
CA LYS A 4 -26.71 -11.44 3.74
C LYS A 4 -25.79 -12.01 4.84
N GLU A 5 -24.95 -13.01 4.52
CA GLU A 5 -23.97 -13.57 5.47
C GLU A 5 -22.79 -12.63 5.71
N LEU A 6 -22.42 -11.80 4.73
CA LEU A 6 -21.41 -10.75 4.87
C LEU A 6 -21.92 -9.57 5.73
N SER A 7 -23.21 -9.19 5.60
CA SER A 7 -23.80 -8.11 6.40
C SER A 7 -24.03 -8.50 7.87
N ILE A 8 -24.25 -9.78 8.16
CA ILE A 8 -24.45 -10.29 9.53
C ILE A 8 -23.17 -10.18 10.39
N MET A 9 -21.97 -10.13 9.78
CA MET A 9 -20.73 -9.93 10.54
C MET A 9 -20.48 -8.48 10.96
N SER A 10 -21.16 -7.50 10.35
CA SER A 10 -21.01 -6.08 10.70
C SER A 10 -21.72 -5.69 12.01
N ASP A 11 -22.75 -6.40 12.40
CA ASP A 11 -23.64 -6.02 13.52
C ASP A 11 -23.52 -6.94 14.76
N LYS A 12 -22.78 -8.04 14.70
CA LYS A 12 -22.55 -8.95 15.84
C LYS A 12 -21.22 -8.67 16.53
N LYS A 13 -21.17 -8.87 17.85
CA LYS A 13 -19.99 -8.81 18.73
C LYS A 13 -18.85 -9.71 18.23
N GLY A 14 -18.10 -9.26 17.19
CA GLY A 14 -17.00 -10.00 16.61
C GLY A 14 -15.82 -9.08 16.27
N THR A 15 -14.66 -9.67 15.99
CA THR A 15 -13.47 -8.93 15.54
C THR A 15 -13.32 -9.09 14.04
N VAL A 16 -13.70 -8.05 13.28
CA VAL A 16 -13.54 -8.02 11.83
C VAL A 16 -12.06 -7.86 11.44
N LEU A 17 -11.68 -8.29 10.25
CA LEU A 17 -10.29 -8.22 9.78
C LEU A 17 -9.82 -6.77 9.53
N PHE A 18 -10.70 -5.94 8.98
CA PHE A 18 -10.43 -4.54 8.69
C PHE A 18 -11.54 -3.64 9.23
N TYR A 19 -11.14 -2.46 9.72
CA TYR A 19 -12.08 -1.42 10.12
C TYR A 19 -11.48 -0.05 9.82
N PRO A 20 -12.17 0.84 9.10
CA PRO A 20 -11.68 2.17 8.79
C PRO A 20 -11.58 3.03 10.06
N TYR A 21 -10.55 3.88 10.11
CA TYR A 21 -10.46 4.91 11.13
C TYR A 21 -11.05 6.22 10.61
N ILE A 22 -12.19 6.62 11.16
CA ILE A 22 -12.83 7.90 10.84
C ILE A 22 -12.82 8.78 12.10
N PRO A 23 -12.07 9.91 12.09
CA PRO A 23 -12.08 10.86 13.20
C PRO A 23 -13.47 11.47 13.39
N LYS A 24 -13.94 11.57 14.63
CA LYS A 24 -15.25 12.22 14.92
C LYS A 24 -15.36 13.65 14.38
N LYS A 25 -14.24 14.39 14.40
CA LYS A 25 -14.19 15.77 13.87
C LYS A 25 -14.39 15.84 12.34
N SER A 26 -14.25 14.72 11.61
CA SER A 26 -14.51 14.69 10.17
C SER A 26 -15.94 15.06 9.80
N LEU A 27 -16.94 14.74 10.64
CA LEU A 27 -18.35 15.06 10.37
C LEU A 27 -18.54 16.57 10.22
N LYS A 28 -18.06 17.38 11.19
CA LYS A 28 -18.17 18.83 11.15
C LYS A 28 -17.42 19.46 9.97
N ILE A 29 -16.26 18.89 9.61
CA ILE A 29 -15.49 19.38 8.46
C ILE A 29 -16.22 19.07 7.15
N LEU A 30 -16.81 17.89 7.02
CA LEU A 30 -17.61 17.52 5.84
C LEU A 30 -18.85 18.39 5.70
N GLU A 31 -19.59 18.63 6.79
CA GLU A 31 -20.72 19.56 6.81
C GLU A 31 -20.32 20.93 6.26
N ASN A 32 -19.21 21.50 6.76
CA ASN A 32 -18.68 22.76 6.28
C ASN A 32 -18.21 22.71 4.80
N ARG A 33 -17.78 21.55 4.28
CA ARG A 33 -17.42 21.45 2.85
C ARG A 33 -18.64 21.37 1.97
N LEU A 34 -19.65 20.62 2.38
CA LEU A 34 -20.90 20.49 1.63
C LEU A 34 -21.67 21.82 1.52
N SER A 35 -21.47 22.75 2.45
CA SER A 35 -22.04 24.11 2.37
C SER A 35 -21.22 25.06 1.48
N THR A 36 -20.14 24.58 0.84
CA THR A 36 -19.31 25.39 -0.08
C THR A 36 -19.35 24.83 -1.49
N ARG A 37 -18.82 25.58 -2.47
CA ARG A 37 -18.63 25.10 -3.85
C ARG A 37 -17.48 24.10 -3.99
N TRP A 38 -16.67 23.89 -2.95
CA TRP A 38 -15.44 23.08 -3.00
C TRP A 38 -15.69 21.64 -2.54
N ILE A 39 -16.40 20.86 -3.36
CA ILE A 39 -16.62 19.43 -3.14
C ILE A 39 -15.68 18.55 -3.97
N GLY A 40 -15.26 19.02 -5.15
CA GLY A 40 -14.21 18.41 -5.96
C GLY A 40 -12.81 18.75 -5.41
N GLN A 41 -11.82 18.86 -6.27
CA GLN A 41 -10.47 19.29 -5.84
C GLN A 41 -10.47 20.78 -5.49
N GLY A 42 -10.07 21.13 -4.29
CA GLY A 42 -10.02 22.50 -3.77
C GLY A 42 -9.02 22.67 -2.62
N PRO A 43 -9.22 23.67 -1.74
CA PRO A 43 -8.26 24.05 -0.69
C PRO A 43 -7.94 22.95 0.33
N MET A 44 -8.83 21.98 0.56
CA MET A 44 -8.58 20.89 1.50
C MET A 44 -7.60 19.88 0.94
N VAL A 45 -7.56 19.68 -0.38
CA VAL A 45 -6.54 18.87 -1.04
C VAL A 45 -5.16 19.50 -0.81
N ASP A 46 -5.01 20.81 -0.97
CA ASP A 46 -3.74 21.51 -0.74
C ASP A 46 -3.28 21.38 0.73
N LYS A 47 -4.22 21.55 1.68
CA LYS A 47 -3.95 21.34 3.12
C LYS A 47 -3.55 19.91 3.44
N PHE A 48 -4.17 18.92 2.81
CA PHE A 48 -3.87 17.52 2.99
C PHE A 48 -2.48 17.16 2.44
N GLU A 49 -2.16 17.61 1.21
CA GLU A 49 -0.83 17.44 0.60
C GLU A 49 0.26 18.08 1.47
N LYS A 50 0.05 19.33 1.91
CA LYS A 50 0.99 20.04 2.80
C LYS A 50 1.20 19.30 4.11
N LYS A 51 0.11 18.89 4.78
CA LYS A 51 0.21 18.16 6.07
C LYS A 51 0.88 16.80 5.93
N PHE A 52 0.63 16.08 4.85
CA PHE A 52 1.29 14.82 4.52
C PHE A 52 2.79 15.03 4.31
N SER A 53 3.16 16.04 3.54
CA SER A 53 4.55 16.44 3.27
C SER A 53 5.31 16.77 4.57
N GLU A 54 4.72 17.56 5.46
CA GLU A 54 5.31 17.90 6.78
C GLU A 54 5.58 16.65 7.63
N LEU A 55 4.64 15.71 7.65
CA LEU A 55 4.72 14.53 8.52
C LEU A 55 5.66 13.44 8.00
N PHE A 56 5.72 13.26 6.67
CA PHE A 56 6.36 12.08 6.09
C PHE A 56 7.47 12.36 5.10
N LEU A 57 7.52 13.57 4.52
CA LEU A 57 8.42 13.87 3.39
C LEU A 57 9.43 14.99 3.70
N ASN A 58 9.58 15.37 4.96
CA ASN A 58 10.48 16.45 5.36
C ASN A 58 10.23 17.76 4.60
N GLY A 59 8.96 18.07 4.28
CA GLY A 59 8.55 19.26 3.57
C GLY A 59 8.63 19.17 2.03
N GLN A 60 8.99 18.01 1.46
CA GLN A 60 8.99 17.84 -0.01
C GLN A 60 7.56 17.76 -0.54
N GLU A 61 7.32 18.41 -1.69
CA GLU A 61 6.01 18.38 -2.35
C GLU A 61 5.61 16.95 -2.76
N CYS A 62 4.31 16.71 -2.73
CA CYS A 62 3.68 15.47 -3.18
C CYS A 62 2.40 15.77 -3.95
N VAL A 63 1.86 14.78 -4.64
CA VAL A 63 0.69 14.91 -5.48
C VAL A 63 -0.34 13.87 -5.07
N SER A 64 -1.46 14.30 -4.49
CA SER A 64 -2.57 13.41 -4.15
C SER A 64 -3.32 12.95 -5.40
N THR A 65 -3.88 11.76 -5.34
CA THR A 65 -4.62 11.12 -6.44
C THR A 65 -5.94 10.52 -5.96
N GLY A 66 -6.82 10.17 -6.89
CA GLY A 66 -8.13 9.56 -6.58
C GLY A 66 -8.02 8.14 -6.01
N SER A 67 -6.90 7.46 -6.22
CA SER A 67 -6.60 6.14 -5.66
C SER A 67 -5.10 5.88 -5.59
N GLY A 68 -4.67 4.87 -4.81
CA GLY A 68 -3.28 4.39 -4.86
C GLY A 68 -2.91 3.83 -6.23
N THR A 69 -3.86 3.28 -6.97
CA THR A 69 -3.67 2.77 -8.33
C THR A 69 -3.37 3.90 -9.31
N ASP A 70 -4.06 5.05 -9.18
CA ASP A 70 -3.77 6.25 -9.97
C ASP A 70 -2.36 6.78 -9.67
N ALA A 71 -1.95 6.78 -8.40
CA ALA A 71 -0.61 7.17 -7.99
C ALA A 71 0.47 6.28 -8.63
N LEU A 72 0.25 4.95 -8.64
CA LEU A 72 1.14 3.99 -9.30
C LEU A 72 1.22 4.23 -10.81
N HIS A 73 0.08 4.38 -11.49
CA HIS A 73 0.05 4.65 -12.92
C HIS A 73 0.79 5.95 -13.26
N LEU A 74 0.54 7.00 -12.49
CA LEU A 74 1.21 8.28 -12.65
C LEU A 74 2.74 8.15 -12.42
N ALA A 75 3.17 7.38 -11.41
CA ALA A 75 4.58 7.09 -11.16
C ALA A 75 5.22 6.37 -12.35
N TYR A 76 4.54 5.40 -12.95
CA TYR A 76 5.05 4.65 -14.10
C TYR A 76 5.23 5.53 -15.34
N ILE A 77 4.26 6.42 -15.62
CA ILE A 77 4.37 7.40 -16.71
C ILE A 77 5.54 8.36 -16.46
N LEU A 78 5.68 8.88 -15.26
CA LEU A 78 6.76 9.82 -14.90
C LEU A 78 8.14 9.17 -14.85
N ALA A 79 8.20 7.88 -14.55
CA ALA A 79 9.43 7.08 -14.67
C ALA A 79 9.84 6.82 -16.12
N GLY A 80 9.01 7.23 -17.09
CA GLY A 80 9.26 7.07 -18.51
C GLY A 80 9.06 5.66 -19.03
N ILE A 81 8.28 4.83 -18.32
CA ILE A 81 7.94 3.47 -18.78
C ILE A 81 7.03 3.56 -20.00
N LYS A 82 7.37 2.82 -21.05
CA LYS A 82 6.67 2.78 -22.33
C LYS A 82 6.22 1.36 -22.69
N LYS A 83 5.39 1.26 -23.72
CA LYS A 83 4.99 -0.02 -24.32
C LYS A 83 6.25 -0.87 -24.62
N ASN A 84 6.20 -2.14 -24.23
CA ASN A 84 7.27 -3.14 -24.37
C ASN A 84 8.49 -2.97 -23.43
N ASP A 85 8.59 -1.92 -22.62
CA ASP A 85 9.63 -1.84 -21.60
C ASP A 85 9.47 -2.96 -20.56
N GLU A 86 10.59 -3.54 -20.12
CA GLU A 86 10.59 -4.56 -19.08
C GLU A 86 10.56 -3.91 -17.70
N VAL A 87 9.58 -4.31 -16.89
CA VAL A 87 9.43 -3.82 -15.51
C VAL A 87 9.42 -5.01 -14.55
N ILE A 88 10.29 -4.96 -13.57
CA ILE A 88 10.37 -5.97 -12.52
C ILE A 88 9.44 -5.62 -11.36
N THR A 89 8.66 -6.62 -10.88
CA THR A 89 7.68 -6.44 -9.82
C THR A 89 7.50 -7.75 -9.02
N PRO A 90 7.07 -7.71 -7.74
CA PRO A 90 6.84 -8.91 -6.98
C PRO A 90 5.65 -9.71 -7.53
N VAL A 91 5.76 -11.05 -7.48
CA VAL A 91 4.67 -11.96 -7.83
C VAL A 91 3.53 -11.90 -6.82
N PHE A 92 3.85 -11.57 -5.56
CA PHE A 92 2.90 -11.49 -4.46
C PHE A 92 2.66 -10.05 -4.05
N THR A 93 1.52 -9.51 -4.45
CA THR A 93 1.05 -8.17 -4.12
C THR A 93 -0.42 -8.02 -4.49
N CYS A 94 -1.03 -6.90 -4.12
CA CYS A 94 -2.30 -6.46 -4.69
C CYS A 94 -2.17 -6.29 -6.20
N THR A 95 -3.19 -6.68 -6.96
CA THR A 95 -3.21 -6.48 -8.43
C THR A 95 -3.08 -5.01 -8.83
N ALA A 96 -3.45 -4.07 -7.95
CA ALA A 96 -3.29 -2.64 -8.15
C ALA A 96 -1.84 -2.21 -8.48
N THR A 97 -0.84 -2.95 -7.99
CA THR A 97 0.57 -2.72 -8.35
C THR A 97 0.86 -3.05 -9.81
N ASN A 98 0.25 -4.13 -10.34
CA ASN A 98 0.63 -4.69 -11.64
C ASN A 98 -0.32 -4.31 -12.78
N ILE A 99 -1.60 -4.08 -12.51
CA ILE A 99 -2.59 -3.72 -13.53
C ILE A 99 -2.22 -2.43 -14.29
N PRO A 100 -1.75 -1.35 -13.67
CA PRO A 100 -1.41 -0.13 -14.40
C PRO A 100 -0.23 -0.29 -15.38
N LEU A 101 0.63 -1.31 -15.20
CA LEU A 101 1.66 -1.67 -16.18
C LEU A 101 1.04 -2.17 -17.48
N LEU A 102 -0.13 -2.82 -17.41
CA LEU A 102 -0.86 -3.28 -18.60
C LEU A 102 -1.49 -2.11 -19.34
N TYR A 103 -1.93 -1.04 -18.65
CA TYR A 103 -2.44 0.17 -19.30
C TYR A 103 -1.38 0.81 -20.22
N ILE A 104 -0.11 0.76 -19.79
CA ILE A 104 1.03 1.28 -20.55
C ILE A 104 1.50 0.28 -21.63
N GLY A 105 1.13 -0.99 -21.51
CA GLY A 105 1.62 -2.07 -22.37
C GLY A 105 3.04 -2.52 -22.04
N ALA A 106 3.48 -2.34 -20.80
CA ALA A 106 4.79 -2.80 -20.33
C ALA A 106 4.86 -4.33 -20.25
N LYS A 107 6.06 -4.88 -20.32
CA LYS A 107 6.37 -6.29 -20.11
C LYS A 107 6.69 -6.54 -18.65
N ILE A 108 5.83 -7.25 -17.97
CA ILE A 108 5.99 -7.57 -16.55
C ILE A 108 6.95 -8.75 -16.40
N LYS A 109 7.91 -8.60 -15.49
CA LYS A 109 8.81 -9.67 -15.06
C LYS A 109 8.68 -9.88 -13.57
N PHE A 110 8.01 -10.94 -13.19
CA PHE A 110 7.74 -11.23 -11.79
C PHE A 110 8.98 -11.76 -11.08
N VAL A 111 9.13 -11.34 -9.82
CA VAL A 111 10.15 -11.82 -8.87
C VAL A 111 9.46 -12.53 -7.72
N ASP A 112 10.08 -13.63 -7.25
CA ASP A 112 9.58 -14.44 -6.14
C ASP A 112 9.53 -13.63 -4.83
N ALA A 113 8.73 -14.11 -3.88
CA ALA A 113 8.65 -13.53 -2.55
C ALA A 113 9.81 -14.02 -1.65
N ASP A 114 10.24 -13.17 -0.74
CA ASP A 114 11.07 -13.58 0.39
C ASP A 114 10.18 -14.33 1.40
N PRO A 115 10.57 -15.54 1.86
CA PRO A 115 9.69 -16.34 2.70
C PRO A 115 9.49 -15.80 4.12
N ASN A 116 10.37 -14.93 4.61
CA ASN A 116 10.27 -14.36 5.96
C ASN A 116 9.43 -13.09 6.01
N THR A 117 9.50 -12.29 4.95
CA THR A 117 8.87 -10.95 4.90
C THR A 117 7.74 -10.85 3.90
N MET A 118 7.64 -11.80 2.96
CA MET A 118 6.75 -11.79 1.78
C MET A 118 7.01 -10.60 0.84
N ASN A 119 8.07 -9.84 1.05
CA ASN A 119 8.57 -8.80 0.16
C ASN A 119 9.28 -9.39 -1.06
N ILE A 120 9.74 -8.55 -1.98
CA ILE A 120 10.52 -8.98 -3.14
C ILE A 120 11.80 -9.70 -2.74
N CYS A 121 12.04 -10.90 -3.27
CA CYS A 121 13.25 -11.69 -3.00
C CYS A 121 14.47 -11.10 -3.73
N ILE A 122 15.43 -10.56 -2.99
CA ILE A 122 16.64 -9.92 -3.55
C ILE A 122 17.50 -10.91 -4.39
N LYS A 123 17.57 -12.17 -3.96
CA LYS A 123 18.33 -13.20 -4.72
C LYS A 123 17.72 -13.45 -6.10
N ASP A 124 16.39 -13.49 -6.19
CA ASP A 124 15.69 -13.69 -7.46
C ASP A 124 15.68 -12.41 -8.29
N LEU A 125 15.55 -11.23 -7.66
CA LEU A 125 15.68 -9.93 -8.31
C LEU A 125 17.00 -9.81 -9.07
N LYS A 126 18.14 -10.14 -8.42
CA LYS A 126 19.47 -10.09 -9.04
C LYS A 126 19.57 -10.95 -10.31
N LYS A 127 18.91 -12.12 -10.33
CA LYS A 127 18.90 -13.04 -11.49
C LYS A 127 18.04 -12.54 -12.64
N LYS A 128 17.01 -11.71 -12.35
CA LYS A 128 16.00 -11.31 -13.34
C LYS A 128 16.29 -9.96 -14.01
N ILE A 129 17.27 -9.18 -13.54
CA ILE A 129 17.70 -7.94 -14.18
C ILE A 129 18.28 -8.23 -15.57
N THR A 130 17.86 -7.44 -16.56
CA THR A 130 18.40 -7.47 -17.93
C THR A 130 18.71 -6.05 -18.41
N LYS A 131 19.40 -5.94 -19.55
CA LYS A 131 19.65 -4.64 -20.20
C LYS A 131 18.35 -3.92 -20.65
N LYS A 132 17.22 -4.64 -20.71
CA LYS A 132 15.90 -4.11 -21.07
C LYS A 132 15.10 -3.61 -19.87
N THR A 133 15.54 -3.90 -18.64
CA THR A 133 14.83 -3.52 -17.43
C THR A 133 14.88 -2.01 -17.25
N LYS A 134 13.70 -1.37 -17.13
CA LYS A 134 13.54 0.09 -16.97
C LYS A 134 13.24 0.50 -15.54
N ALA A 135 12.47 -0.33 -14.81
CA ALA A 135 12.09 -0.03 -13.45
C ALA A 135 12.03 -1.30 -12.58
N ILE A 136 12.28 -1.13 -11.30
CA ILE A 136 12.01 -2.09 -10.24
C ILE A 136 10.88 -1.51 -9.40
N ILE A 137 9.80 -2.28 -9.24
CA ILE A 137 8.72 -1.97 -8.30
C ILE A 137 8.91 -2.87 -7.09
N CYS A 138 8.97 -2.28 -5.91
CA CYS A 138 8.97 -3.03 -4.65
C CYS A 138 7.74 -2.65 -3.83
N VAL A 139 7.16 -3.64 -3.16
CA VAL A 139 5.98 -3.49 -2.31
C VAL A 139 6.38 -3.77 -0.87
N HIS A 140 6.07 -2.87 0.04
CA HIS A 140 6.33 -3.03 1.47
C HIS A 140 5.17 -3.83 2.11
N TYR A 141 5.19 -5.14 1.91
CA TYR A 141 4.10 -6.02 2.34
C TYR A 141 3.83 -5.93 3.85
N GLY A 142 2.56 -5.81 4.21
CA GLY A 142 2.13 -5.69 5.61
C GLY A 142 2.62 -4.44 6.34
N GLY A 143 3.38 -3.57 5.65
CA GLY A 143 4.08 -2.43 6.22
C GLY A 143 5.53 -2.71 6.61
N ILE A 144 6.07 -3.88 6.24
CA ILE A 144 7.47 -4.25 6.45
C ILE A 144 8.31 -3.67 5.30
N PRO A 145 9.26 -2.77 5.56
CA PRO A 145 10.09 -2.20 4.50
C PRO A 145 10.91 -3.26 3.77
N CYS A 146 11.01 -3.15 2.45
CA CYS A 146 11.93 -3.94 1.63
C CYS A 146 13.38 -3.61 1.97
N ASP A 147 14.33 -4.44 1.47
CA ASP A 147 15.77 -4.18 1.56
C ASP A 147 16.21 -3.08 0.59
N MET A 148 15.91 -1.82 0.98
CA MET A 148 16.08 -0.67 0.10
C MET A 148 17.54 -0.41 -0.28
N ASP A 149 18.53 -0.74 0.61
CA ASP A 149 19.94 -0.59 0.31
C ASP A 149 20.34 -1.51 -0.87
N GLU A 150 19.92 -2.79 -0.84
CA GLU A 150 20.21 -3.75 -1.91
C GLU A 150 19.47 -3.39 -3.20
N ILE A 151 18.18 -3.03 -3.10
CA ILE A 151 17.39 -2.62 -4.27
C ILE A 151 18.01 -1.39 -4.95
N LYS A 152 18.37 -0.36 -4.17
CA LYS A 152 19.01 0.87 -4.69
C LYS A 152 20.38 0.61 -5.29
N LYS A 153 21.19 -0.27 -4.66
CA LYS A 153 22.49 -0.68 -5.18
C LYS A 153 22.35 -1.34 -6.55
N ILE A 154 21.40 -2.28 -6.68
CA ILE A 154 21.08 -2.94 -7.95
C ILE A 154 20.61 -1.92 -9.00
N ALA A 155 19.67 -1.06 -8.63
CA ALA A 155 19.11 -0.06 -9.52
C ALA A 155 20.16 0.95 -10.03
N LYS A 156 21.02 1.46 -9.13
CA LYS A 156 22.11 2.37 -9.46
C LYS A 156 23.09 1.74 -10.45
N LYS A 157 23.53 0.49 -10.19
CA LYS A 157 24.45 -0.25 -11.08
C LYS A 157 23.90 -0.40 -12.50
N ASN A 158 22.60 -0.56 -12.65
CA ASN A 158 21.93 -0.83 -13.92
C ASN A 158 21.21 0.41 -14.51
N LYS A 159 21.32 1.58 -13.89
CA LYS A 159 20.61 2.82 -14.28
C LYS A 159 19.08 2.66 -14.38
N ILE A 160 18.50 1.91 -13.43
CA ILE A 160 17.09 1.55 -13.38
C ILE A 160 16.37 2.44 -12.35
N LYS A 161 15.13 2.84 -12.62
CA LYS A 161 14.28 3.57 -11.68
C LYS A 161 13.72 2.64 -10.60
N VAL A 162 13.58 3.16 -9.37
CA VAL A 162 12.95 2.44 -8.26
C VAL A 162 11.63 3.12 -7.91
N ILE A 163 10.56 2.32 -7.86
CA ILE A 163 9.21 2.76 -7.50
C ILE A 163 8.75 1.93 -6.29
N GLU A 164 8.49 2.61 -5.18
CA GLU A 164 7.96 1.98 -3.97
C GLU A 164 6.44 2.02 -3.98
N ASP A 165 5.80 0.85 -3.96
CA ASP A 165 4.40 0.73 -3.58
C ASP A 165 4.33 0.64 -2.05
N ALA A 166 4.07 1.77 -1.43
CA ALA A 166 3.97 1.93 0.01
C ALA A 166 2.51 2.02 0.49
N ALA A 167 1.55 1.49 -0.29
CA ALA A 167 0.12 1.45 0.06
C ALA A 167 -0.15 0.79 1.43
N GLN A 168 0.80 0.05 1.96
CA GLN A 168 0.74 -0.65 3.24
C GLN A 168 1.74 -0.12 4.27
N ALA A 169 2.53 0.92 3.93
CA ALA A 169 3.71 1.30 4.72
C ALA A 169 3.74 2.75 5.21
N LEU A 170 2.58 3.39 5.34
CA LEU A 170 2.51 4.76 5.86
C LEU A 170 3.05 4.83 7.29
N GLY A 171 4.10 5.63 7.52
CA GLY A 171 4.80 5.75 8.79
C GLY A 171 5.89 4.70 9.02
N GLY A 172 6.12 3.80 8.07
CA GLY A 172 7.27 2.90 8.04
C GLY A 172 8.58 3.66 7.83
N LYS A 173 9.70 3.08 8.29
CA LYS A 173 11.05 3.66 8.12
C LYS A 173 12.04 2.60 7.71
N TYR A 174 13.03 3.03 6.92
CA TYR A 174 14.21 2.26 6.59
C TYR A 174 15.47 3.11 6.87
N ASN A 175 16.43 2.60 7.64
CA ASN A 175 17.61 3.34 8.07
C ASN A 175 17.25 4.75 8.65
N LYS A 176 16.24 4.81 9.54
CA LYS A 176 15.69 6.03 10.13
C LYS A 176 15.00 6.98 9.14
N GLN A 177 15.12 6.77 7.82
CA GLN A 177 14.42 7.56 6.79
C GLN A 177 12.97 7.11 6.66
N ASN A 178 12.06 8.04 6.48
CA ASN A 178 10.66 7.72 6.21
C ASN A 178 10.52 7.05 4.83
N ILE A 179 9.72 5.98 4.74
CA ILE A 179 9.23 5.50 3.46
C ILE A 179 8.49 6.67 2.79
N GLY A 180 8.82 6.95 1.54
CA GLY A 180 8.36 8.14 0.82
C GLY A 180 9.50 9.09 0.43
N THR A 181 10.68 8.98 1.07
CA THR A 181 11.84 9.85 0.81
C THR A 181 13.05 9.11 0.21
N ILE A 182 12.94 7.80 -0.05
CA ILE A 182 14.09 6.93 -0.33
C ILE A 182 14.34 6.76 -1.82
N SER A 183 13.30 6.49 -2.61
CA SER A 183 13.40 6.10 -4.02
C SER A 183 13.03 7.23 -4.98
N ASP A 184 13.07 6.96 -6.29
CA ASP A 184 12.67 7.93 -7.31
C ASP A 184 11.20 8.34 -7.18
N PHE A 185 10.34 7.34 -6.92
CA PHE A 185 8.91 7.51 -6.71
C PHE A 185 8.43 6.61 -5.58
N THR A 186 7.51 7.12 -4.75
CA THR A 186 6.80 6.32 -3.75
C THR A 186 5.32 6.62 -3.79
N THR A 187 4.49 5.59 -3.73
CA THR A 187 3.04 5.73 -3.78
C THR A 187 2.39 5.22 -2.50
N PHE A 188 1.39 5.95 -2.01
CA PHE A 188 0.57 5.56 -0.87
C PHE A 188 -0.89 5.41 -1.27
N SER A 189 -1.65 4.67 -0.49
CA SER A 189 -3.09 4.50 -0.66
C SER A 189 -3.83 4.96 0.60
N PHE A 190 -4.97 5.59 0.39
CA PHE A 190 -5.91 6.01 1.43
C PHE A 190 -7.29 5.37 1.23
N GLN A 191 -7.30 4.17 0.62
CA GLN A 191 -8.50 3.35 0.53
C GLN A 191 -8.99 2.99 1.93
N ALA A 192 -10.28 2.72 2.09
CA ALA A 192 -11.00 2.60 3.37
C ALA A 192 -10.26 1.79 4.47
N ILE A 193 -9.57 0.69 4.10
CA ILE A 193 -8.91 -0.20 5.07
C ILE A 193 -7.46 0.18 5.42
N LYS A 194 -6.93 1.29 4.88
CA LYS A 194 -5.54 1.72 5.14
C LYS A 194 -5.39 2.38 6.52
N HIS A 195 -4.16 2.76 6.88
CA HIS A 195 -3.87 3.41 8.18
C HIS A 195 -4.72 4.66 8.41
N ILE A 196 -4.86 5.47 7.38
CA ILE A 196 -5.79 6.59 7.26
C ILE A 196 -6.58 6.42 5.99
N THR A 197 -7.76 7.02 5.93
CA THR A 197 -8.60 6.91 4.73
C THR A 197 -9.12 8.27 4.27
N THR A 198 -9.36 8.36 2.97
CA THR A 198 -10.11 9.42 2.29
C THR A 198 -11.38 8.86 1.61
N GLY A 199 -11.81 7.63 2.00
CA GLY A 199 -12.72 6.77 1.28
C GLY A 199 -11.93 5.96 0.24
N ASP A 200 -11.63 6.55 -0.88
CA ASP A 200 -10.56 6.20 -1.80
C ASP A 200 -9.62 7.38 -2.00
N GLY A 201 -8.37 7.12 -2.27
CA GLY A 201 -7.34 8.11 -2.52
C GLY A 201 -5.94 7.54 -2.54
N GLY A 202 -5.00 8.35 -3.00
CA GLY A 202 -3.59 8.02 -3.03
C GLY A 202 -2.71 9.25 -2.88
N MET A 203 -1.40 9.01 -2.77
CA MET A 203 -0.38 10.06 -2.77
C MET A 203 0.82 9.58 -3.57
N LEU A 204 1.32 10.41 -4.46
CA LEU A 204 2.56 10.21 -5.18
C LEU A 204 3.63 11.15 -4.62
N CYS A 205 4.71 10.58 -4.10
CA CYS A 205 5.91 11.26 -3.68
C CYS A 205 6.95 11.14 -4.80
N ILE A 206 7.56 12.26 -5.18
CA ILE A 206 8.47 12.37 -6.32
C ILE A 206 9.77 12.99 -5.84
N LYS A 207 10.89 12.29 -6.05
CA LYS A 207 12.20 12.78 -5.62
C LYS A 207 12.70 13.94 -6.49
N ASP A 208 12.50 13.85 -7.81
CA ASP A 208 12.86 14.93 -8.76
C ASP A 208 11.76 15.98 -8.77
N LYS A 209 12.00 17.10 -8.10
CA LYS A 209 11.06 18.23 -8.02
C LYS A 209 10.62 18.77 -9.38
N LYS A 210 11.43 18.64 -10.43
CA LYS A 210 11.09 19.08 -11.79
C LYS A 210 9.89 18.37 -12.39
N LEU A 211 9.55 17.18 -11.87
CA LEU A 211 8.42 16.39 -12.34
C LEU A 211 7.09 16.73 -11.64
N ILE A 212 7.09 17.52 -10.57
CA ILE A 212 5.87 17.82 -9.78
C ILE A 212 4.80 18.52 -10.63
N GLU A 213 5.15 19.59 -11.35
CA GLU A 213 4.16 20.30 -12.16
C GLU A 213 3.66 19.44 -13.33
N LYS A 214 4.52 18.60 -13.91
CA LYS A 214 4.10 17.58 -14.89
C LYS A 214 3.12 16.58 -14.28
N ALA A 215 3.40 16.09 -13.09
CA ALA A 215 2.50 15.18 -12.36
C ALA A 215 1.13 15.82 -12.11
N LYS A 216 1.09 17.10 -11.68
CA LYS A 216 -0.15 17.85 -11.47
C LYS A 216 -0.98 18.00 -12.74
N ARG A 217 -0.32 18.25 -13.91
CA ARG A 217 -1.00 18.32 -15.20
C ARG A 217 -1.56 16.95 -15.62
N ILE A 218 -0.71 15.90 -15.60
CA ILE A 218 -1.16 14.54 -15.98
C ILE A 218 -2.30 14.05 -15.07
N ARG A 219 -2.27 14.36 -13.77
CA ARG A 219 -3.36 14.08 -12.83
C ARG A 219 -4.71 14.65 -13.29
N TRP A 220 -4.70 15.72 -14.08
CA TRP A 220 -5.91 16.40 -14.53
C TRP A 220 -5.88 16.74 -16.02
N PHE A 221 -6.13 15.75 -16.87
CA PHE A 221 -6.30 15.85 -18.33
C PHE A 221 -5.11 16.45 -19.10
N GLY A 222 -3.93 16.57 -18.53
CA GLY A 222 -2.78 17.29 -19.12
C GLY A 222 -2.89 18.82 -18.99
N ILE A 223 -3.90 19.32 -18.29
CA ILE A 223 -4.22 20.75 -18.17
C ILE A 223 -3.48 21.37 -16.99
N ASP A 224 -2.94 22.57 -17.17
CA ASP A 224 -2.46 23.42 -16.08
C ASP A 224 -3.65 24.02 -15.31
N ARG A 225 -4.01 23.37 -14.21
CA ARG A 225 -5.14 23.79 -13.39
C ARG A 225 -4.97 25.18 -12.77
N LYS A 226 -3.73 25.58 -12.40
CA LYS A 226 -3.47 26.90 -11.80
C LYS A 226 -3.82 28.00 -12.77
N LYS A 227 -3.38 27.88 -14.04
CA LYS A 227 -3.74 28.82 -15.10
C LYS A 227 -5.25 28.91 -15.29
N LYS A 228 -5.93 27.75 -15.31
CA LYS A 228 -7.39 27.71 -15.46
C LYS A 228 -8.11 28.38 -14.31
N GLN A 229 -7.65 28.24 -13.07
CA GLN A 229 -8.20 28.92 -11.90
C GLN A 229 -7.99 30.45 -11.94
N LEU A 230 -6.94 30.92 -12.64
CA LEU A 230 -6.69 32.35 -12.91
C LEU A 230 -7.49 32.90 -14.12
N GLY A 231 -8.43 32.11 -14.67
CA GLY A 231 -9.22 32.53 -15.82
C GLY A 231 -8.55 32.34 -17.18
N ILE A 232 -7.34 31.77 -17.22
CA ILE A 232 -6.60 31.51 -18.46
C ILE A 232 -7.09 30.17 -19.03
N TRP A 233 -8.08 30.21 -19.92
CA TRP A 233 -8.72 29.04 -20.51
C TRP A 233 -7.97 28.47 -21.70
N LYS A 234 -7.26 29.29 -22.47
CA LYS A 234 -6.41 28.83 -23.58
C LYS A 234 -5.13 28.22 -23.02
N ASN A 235 -5.12 26.93 -22.87
CA ASN A 235 -3.98 26.12 -22.45
C ASN A 235 -3.68 25.07 -23.52
N ASP A 236 -2.43 24.98 -23.94
CA ASP A 236 -1.98 23.87 -24.75
C ASP A 236 -1.83 22.60 -23.90
N ILE A 237 -2.33 21.47 -24.39
CA ILE A 237 -2.23 20.15 -23.74
C ILE A 237 -1.09 19.39 -24.41
N LYS A 238 0.04 19.29 -23.71
CA LYS A 238 1.27 18.66 -24.21
C LYS A 238 1.43 17.20 -23.81
N GLU A 239 0.68 16.75 -22.82
CA GLU A 239 0.73 15.38 -22.30
C GLU A 239 -0.68 14.78 -22.24
N ILE A 240 -0.78 13.45 -22.47
CA ILE A 240 -1.99 12.72 -22.16
C ILE A 240 -2.17 12.72 -20.64
N GLY A 241 -3.30 13.25 -20.18
CA GLY A 241 -3.63 13.30 -18.77
C GLY A 241 -4.88 12.49 -18.44
N PHE A 242 -5.13 12.31 -17.16
CA PHE A 242 -6.18 11.46 -16.61
C PHE A 242 -7.04 12.23 -15.59
N LYS A 243 -8.17 11.67 -15.23
CA LYS A 243 -9.04 12.20 -14.18
C LYS A 243 -8.70 11.57 -12.82
N TYR A 244 -7.52 11.87 -12.28
CA TYR A 244 -6.94 11.23 -11.10
C TYR A 244 -6.89 12.14 -9.85
N GLN A 245 -7.58 13.26 -9.84
CA GLN A 245 -7.56 14.15 -8.68
C GLN A 245 -8.34 13.62 -7.48
N LEU A 246 -7.81 13.87 -6.29
CA LEU A 246 -8.52 13.69 -5.03
C LEU A 246 -9.60 14.78 -4.86
N THR A 247 -10.69 14.49 -4.18
CA THR A 247 -11.74 15.45 -3.84
C THR A 247 -11.46 16.12 -2.50
N ASP A 248 -12.01 17.36 -2.31
CA ASP A 248 -11.95 18.03 -1.01
C ASP A 248 -12.74 17.28 0.08
N LEU A 249 -13.78 16.56 -0.29
CA LEU A 249 -14.51 15.70 0.66
C LEU A 249 -13.60 14.61 1.22
N GLY A 250 -12.92 13.85 0.36
CA GLY A 250 -11.96 12.84 0.78
C GLY A 250 -10.78 13.44 1.53
N ALA A 251 -10.19 14.53 1.01
CA ALA A 251 -9.09 15.23 1.64
C ALA A 251 -9.41 15.73 3.05
N SER A 252 -10.68 16.13 3.32
CA SER A 252 -11.14 16.56 4.64
C SER A 252 -11.05 15.45 5.67
N ILE A 253 -11.46 14.23 5.31
CA ILE A 253 -11.36 13.04 6.16
C ILE A 253 -9.88 12.69 6.38
N GLY A 254 -9.11 12.67 5.29
CA GLY A 254 -7.69 12.36 5.31
C GLY A 254 -6.88 13.33 6.16
N TYR A 255 -7.12 14.64 6.01
CA TYR A 255 -6.46 15.68 6.80
C TYR A 255 -6.68 15.49 8.30
N GLN A 256 -7.92 15.22 8.71
CA GLN A 256 -8.23 14.98 10.12
C GLN A 256 -7.59 13.68 10.62
N SER A 257 -7.53 12.65 9.77
CA SER A 257 -6.84 11.39 10.09
C SER A 257 -5.32 11.57 10.23
N LEU A 258 -4.70 12.49 9.47
CA LEU A 258 -3.28 12.84 9.62
C LEU A 258 -2.98 13.50 10.98
N ILE A 259 -3.90 14.30 11.50
CA ILE A 259 -3.76 14.90 12.86
C ILE A 259 -3.71 13.79 13.91
N ASP A 260 -4.52 12.74 13.75
CA ASP A 260 -4.58 11.62 14.69
C ASP A 260 -3.54 10.52 14.39
N PHE A 261 -2.69 10.69 13.37
CA PHE A 261 -1.82 9.61 12.86
C PHE A 261 -0.92 8.99 13.93
N LYS A 262 -0.32 9.80 14.81
CA LYS A 262 0.53 9.30 15.90
C LYS A 262 -0.23 8.33 16.81
N LYS A 263 -1.49 8.62 17.12
CA LYS A 263 -2.36 7.74 17.91
C LYS A 263 -2.67 6.44 17.16
N ILE A 264 -3.01 6.55 15.87
CA ILE A 264 -3.34 5.41 15.02
C ILE A 264 -2.17 4.45 14.92
N ILE A 265 -0.98 4.95 14.56
CA ILE A 265 0.19 4.10 14.35
C ILE A 265 0.70 3.49 15.65
N SER A 266 0.67 4.23 16.76
CA SER A 266 1.09 3.72 18.08
C SER A 266 0.18 2.58 18.55
N HIS A 267 -1.14 2.67 18.30
CA HIS A 267 -2.07 1.60 18.62
C HIS A 267 -1.78 0.35 17.78
N ARG A 268 -1.65 0.49 16.46
CA ARG A 268 -1.33 -0.64 15.56
C ARG A 268 -0.03 -1.34 15.94
N ILE A 269 1.03 -0.58 16.24
CA ILE A 269 2.31 -1.14 16.70
C ILE A 269 2.13 -1.89 18.03
N LYS A 270 1.32 -1.39 18.94
CA LYS A 270 1.03 -2.08 20.21
C LYS A 270 0.35 -3.44 19.96
N ILE A 271 -0.64 -3.50 19.08
CA ILE A 271 -1.31 -4.76 18.69
C ILE A 271 -0.33 -5.70 17.98
N TYR A 272 0.44 -5.17 17.01
CA TYR A 272 1.47 -5.91 16.27
C TYR A 272 2.47 -6.61 17.23
N ASN A 273 3.01 -5.85 18.18
CA ASN A 273 3.97 -6.35 19.16
C ASN A 273 3.32 -7.37 20.12
N THR A 274 2.03 -7.20 20.42
CA THR A 274 1.29 -8.21 21.22
C THR A 274 1.23 -9.54 20.50
N TYR A 275 0.88 -9.56 19.22
CA TYR A 275 0.90 -10.77 18.40
C TYR A 275 2.30 -11.38 18.33
N LEU A 276 3.30 -10.57 17.98
CA LEU A 276 4.68 -11.03 17.82
C LEU A 276 5.19 -11.70 19.10
N LYS A 277 5.02 -11.04 20.25
CA LYS A 277 5.45 -11.57 21.55
C LYS A 277 4.81 -12.91 21.92
N ASN A 278 3.51 -13.10 21.61
CA ASN A 278 2.76 -14.28 22.06
C ASN A 278 2.75 -15.44 21.04
N LEU A 279 3.10 -15.16 19.77
CA LEU A 279 3.07 -16.20 18.72
C LEU A 279 4.47 -16.64 18.26
N SER A 280 5.51 -15.79 18.36
CA SER A 280 6.85 -16.13 17.88
C SER A 280 7.53 -17.27 18.63
N GLN A 281 7.05 -17.62 19.82
CA GLN A 281 7.57 -18.74 20.62
C GLN A 281 6.93 -20.09 20.27
N ASN A 282 5.83 -20.09 19.48
CA ASN A 282 5.19 -21.31 19.06
C ASN A 282 5.87 -21.85 17.79
N PRO A 283 6.54 -23.04 17.83
CA PRO A 283 7.28 -23.57 16.68
C PRO A 283 6.37 -23.94 15.49
N LYS A 284 5.06 -24.03 15.69
CA LYS A 284 4.09 -24.31 14.62
C LYS A 284 3.60 -23.03 13.92
N VAL A 285 3.97 -21.85 14.41
CA VAL A 285 3.57 -20.55 13.87
C VAL A 285 4.80 -19.78 13.43
N THR A 286 4.89 -19.43 12.15
CA THR A 286 5.91 -18.50 11.67
C THR A 286 5.27 -17.11 11.53
N CYS A 287 5.72 -16.14 12.31
CA CYS A 287 5.31 -14.74 12.13
C CYS A 287 6.06 -14.14 10.94
N VAL A 288 5.33 -13.58 9.97
CA VAL A 288 5.92 -12.81 8.87
C VAL A 288 6.42 -11.48 9.45
N HIS A 289 7.73 -11.39 9.63
CA HIS A 289 8.38 -10.25 10.28
C HIS A 289 9.83 -10.12 9.84
N ASP A 290 10.38 -8.92 9.97
CA ASP A 290 11.79 -8.66 9.77
C ASP A 290 12.40 -8.11 11.07
N PHE A 291 13.38 -8.80 11.60
CA PHE A 291 14.07 -8.43 12.83
C PHE A 291 15.27 -7.48 12.60
N ASP A 292 15.49 -7.02 11.35
CA ASP A 292 16.54 -6.03 11.07
C ASP A 292 16.17 -4.68 11.70
N ASN A 293 17.01 -4.19 12.60
CA ASN A 293 16.85 -2.92 13.31
C ASN A 293 16.83 -1.69 12.36
N LYS A 294 17.24 -1.84 11.12
CA LYS A 294 17.13 -0.81 10.08
C LYS A 294 15.67 -0.55 9.68
N LYS A 295 14.79 -1.52 9.93
CA LYS A 295 13.41 -1.52 9.44
C LYS A 295 12.42 -1.26 10.57
N LYS A 296 11.62 -0.21 10.43
CA LYS A 296 10.46 0.04 11.29
C LYS A 296 9.19 -0.28 10.52
N CYS A 297 8.54 -1.37 10.90
CA CYS A 297 7.27 -1.79 10.30
C CYS A 297 6.16 -0.77 10.58
N ALA A 298 5.33 -0.50 9.57
CA ALA A 298 4.14 0.34 9.68
C ALA A 298 2.92 -0.39 10.27
N ALA A 299 3.03 -1.70 10.54
CA ALA A 299 1.99 -2.51 11.16
C ALA A 299 0.61 -2.39 10.47
N TRP A 300 0.58 -2.52 9.13
CA TRP A 300 -0.68 -2.55 8.39
C TRP A 300 -1.34 -3.94 8.43
N LEU A 301 -0.55 -5.02 8.28
CA LEU A 301 -0.98 -6.40 8.48
C LEU A 301 -0.14 -7.05 9.58
N PHE A 302 -0.70 -8.07 10.20
CA PHE A 302 0.05 -9.09 10.92
C PHE A 302 -0.26 -10.44 10.27
N THR A 303 0.74 -11.05 9.66
CA THR A 303 0.61 -12.30 8.91
C THR A 303 1.32 -13.43 9.63
N VAL A 304 0.66 -14.57 9.73
CA VAL A 304 1.22 -15.82 10.24
C VAL A 304 1.22 -16.89 9.14
N LEU A 305 2.23 -17.78 9.16
CA LEU A 305 2.26 -18.98 8.34
C LEU A 305 1.99 -20.17 9.26
N VAL A 306 0.99 -20.99 8.91
CA VAL A 306 0.59 -22.19 9.64
C VAL A 306 0.24 -23.30 8.66
N LYS A 307 0.59 -24.57 8.97
CA LYS A 307 0.36 -25.70 8.05
C LYS A 307 -1.12 -25.91 7.73
N ASN A 308 -1.97 -25.87 8.73
CA ASN A 308 -3.42 -26.13 8.60
C ASN A 308 -4.22 -24.83 8.64
N LYS A 309 -3.86 -23.89 7.74
CA LYS A 309 -4.47 -22.56 7.66
C LYS A 309 -6.01 -22.58 7.63
N ASP A 310 -6.59 -23.44 6.80
CA ASP A 310 -8.04 -23.46 6.59
C ASP A 310 -8.79 -23.96 7.84
N TYR A 311 -8.21 -24.93 8.56
CA TYR A 311 -8.71 -25.38 9.85
C TYR A 311 -8.65 -24.25 10.89
N LEU A 312 -7.50 -23.59 11.03
CA LEU A 312 -7.35 -22.45 11.94
C LEU A 312 -8.35 -21.33 11.61
N GLN A 313 -8.48 -20.96 10.34
CA GLN A 313 -9.42 -19.94 9.89
C GLN A 313 -10.86 -20.29 10.26
N LYS A 314 -11.27 -21.56 10.07
CA LYS A 314 -12.59 -22.05 10.47
C LYS A 314 -12.79 -21.91 11.99
N LYS A 315 -11.79 -22.32 12.81
CA LYS A 315 -11.88 -22.24 14.28
C LYS A 315 -11.95 -20.81 14.80
N LEU A 316 -11.21 -19.89 14.20
CA LEU A 316 -11.28 -18.47 14.55
C LEU A 316 -12.64 -17.87 14.16
N ARG A 317 -13.20 -18.24 13.00
CA ARG A 317 -14.53 -17.81 12.56
C ARG A 317 -15.64 -18.31 13.52
N GLU A 318 -15.56 -19.55 14.04
CA GLU A 318 -16.46 -20.09 15.06
C GLU A 318 -16.44 -19.25 16.35
N LYS A 319 -15.36 -18.47 16.59
CA LYS A 319 -15.20 -17.52 17.71
C LYS A 319 -15.47 -16.06 17.30
N ASN A 320 -16.12 -15.85 16.16
CA ASN A 320 -16.41 -14.51 15.60
C ASN A 320 -15.15 -13.65 15.34
N ILE A 321 -14.03 -14.28 14.95
CA ILE A 321 -12.79 -13.61 14.56
C ILE A 321 -12.62 -13.81 13.06
N GLU A 322 -12.62 -12.70 12.31
CA GLU A 322 -12.41 -12.71 10.89
C GLU A 322 -10.90 -12.72 10.58
N THR A 323 -10.48 -13.65 9.74
CA THR A 323 -9.12 -13.77 9.22
C THR A 323 -9.18 -14.17 7.75
N ASN A 324 -8.21 -13.77 6.94
CA ASN A 324 -8.21 -14.11 5.51
C ASN A 324 -6.80 -14.04 4.90
N GLN A 325 -6.68 -14.54 3.67
CA GLN A 325 -5.59 -14.24 2.75
C GLN A 325 -5.91 -12.91 2.03
N VAL A 326 -5.20 -11.83 2.36
CA VAL A 326 -5.56 -10.48 1.87
C VAL A 326 -5.17 -10.27 0.40
N HIS A 327 -4.13 -10.92 -0.05
CA HIS A 327 -3.67 -10.89 -1.44
C HIS A 327 -3.56 -12.29 -2.01
N PHE A 328 -3.63 -12.37 -3.33
CA PHE A 328 -3.39 -13.59 -4.09
C PHE A 328 -2.21 -13.36 -5.04
N ARG A 329 -1.41 -14.38 -5.28
CA ARG A 329 -0.24 -14.26 -6.17
C ARG A 329 -0.66 -13.96 -7.61
N ASN A 330 0.01 -12.99 -8.21
CA ASN A 330 -0.46 -12.41 -9.48
C ASN A 330 -0.22 -13.33 -10.69
N ASP A 331 0.75 -14.23 -10.63
CA ASP A 331 1.04 -15.18 -11.71
C ASP A 331 -0.09 -16.18 -11.98
N LYS A 332 -1.02 -16.36 -11.04
CA LYS A 332 -2.18 -17.24 -11.19
C LYS A 332 -3.35 -16.59 -11.95
N TYR A 333 -3.40 -15.25 -12.03
CA TYR A 333 -4.45 -14.58 -12.79
C TYR A 333 -4.26 -14.71 -14.30
N SER A 334 -5.35 -14.99 -15.02
CA SER A 334 -5.34 -15.21 -16.48
C SER A 334 -4.69 -14.06 -17.24
N ILE A 335 -4.95 -12.81 -16.82
CA ILE A 335 -4.42 -11.61 -17.46
C ILE A 335 -2.89 -11.51 -17.42
N PHE A 336 -2.24 -12.16 -16.46
CA PHE A 336 -0.79 -12.16 -16.30
C PHE A 336 -0.10 -13.43 -16.84
N LYS A 337 -0.85 -14.45 -17.23
CA LYS A 337 -0.28 -15.76 -17.71
C LYS A 337 0.77 -15.60 -18.80
N LYS A 338 0.58 -14.63 -19.72
CA LYS A 338 1.55 -14.38 -20.81
C LYS A 338 2.94 -13.98 -20.34
N PHE A 339 3.07 -13.46 -19.11
CA PHE A 339 4.33 -12.99 -18.53
C PHE A 339 5.03 -14.05 -17.67
N VAL A 340 4.39 -15.18 -17.36
CA VAL A 340 4.93 -16.21 -16.43
C VAL A 340 5.41 -17.48 -17.11
N LYS A 341 5.47 -17.50 -18.45
CA LYS A 341 5.96 -18.67 -19.21
C LYS A 341 7.36 -19.07 -18.71
N LYS A 342 7.53 -20.36 -18.32
CA LYS A 342 8.77 -20.94 -17.81
C LYS A 342 9.35 -20.32 -16.53
N GLN A 343 8.55 -19.59 -15.74
CA GLN A 343 8.97 -19.07 -14.44
C GLN A 343 8.44 -19.95 -13.30
N SER A 344 9.25 -20.15 -12.26
CA SER A 344 8.83 -20.78 -11.01
C SER A 344 9.07 -19.81 -9.86
N PHE A 345 8.23 -19.86 -8.85
CA PHE A 345 8.28 -19.00 -7.67
C PHE A 345 8.32 -19.88 -6.43
N LYS A 346 9.46 -20.58 -6.26
CA LYS A 346 9.65 -21.66 -5.28
C LYS A 346 9.33 -21.25 -3.84
N ASN A 347 9.63 -20.00 -3.46
CA ASN A 347 9.30 -19.50 -2.13
C ASN A 347 7.80 -19.28 -2.00
N MET A 348 7.18 -18.63 -3.00
CA MET A 348 5.73 -18.41 -2.98
C MET A 348 4.95 -19.72 -3.01
N ASP A 349 5.42 -20.72 -3.80
CA ASP A 349 4.79 -22.05 -3.86
C ASP A 349 4.78 -22.74 -2.48
N LYS A 350 5.81 -22.52 -1.64
CA LYS A 350 5.87 -23.06 -0.28
C LYS A 350 4.90 -22.41 0.69
N ILE A 351 4.70 -21.10 0.57
CA ILE A 351 3.95 -20.32 1.58
C ILE A 351 2.50 -20.03 1.15
N GLU A 352 2.16 -20.23 -0.11
CA GLU A 352 0.85 -19.87 -0.70
C GLU A 352 -0.35 -20.38 0.11
N ASN A 353 -0.27 -21.63 0.61
CA ASN A 353 -1.34 -22.26 1.35
C ASN A 353 -1.20 -22.16 2.88
N GLN A 354 -0.26 -21.34 3.37
CA GLN A 354 0.03 -21.28 4.80
C GLN A 354 -0.30 -19.92 5.43
N TYR A 355 -0.28 -18.82 4.65
CA TYR A 355 -0.43 -17.48 5.22
C TYR A 355 -1.88 -17.13 5.57
N LEU A 356 -2.02 -16.52 6.74
CA LEU A 356 -3.28 -16.00 7.27
C LEU A 356 -3.02 -14.66 7.92
N VAL A 357 -3.88 -13.68 7.65
CA VAL A 357 -3.77 -12.32 8.20
C VAL A 357 -4.70 -12.16 9.38
N LEU A 358 -4.20 -11.58 10.46
CA LEU A 358 -4.91 -11.33 11.71
C LEU A 358 -5.37 -9.86 11.80
N PRO A 359 -6.49 -9.59 12.50
CA PRO A 359 -7.01 -8.23 12.69
C PRO A 359 -6.03 -7.32 13.43
N ILE A 360 -5.76 -6.12 12.88
CA ILE A 360 -4.80 -5.16 13.46
C ILE A 360 -5.26 -3.70 13.31
N HIS A 361 -6.53 -3.40 13.37
CA HIS A 361 -7.06 -2.04 13.27
C HIS A 361 -7.34 -1.41 14.64
N THR A 362 -7.68 -0.12 14.66
CA THR A 362 -7.85 0.67 15.89
C THR A 362 -8.98 0.24 16.81
N LYS A 363 -9.86 -0.66 16.37
CA LYS A 363 -10.92 -1.26 17.21
C LYS A 363 -10.49 -2.56 17.88
N VAL A 364 -9.34 -3.14 17.51
CA VAL A 364 -8.79 -4.33 18.17
C VAL A 364 -8.08 -3.90 19.45
N SER A 365 -8.53 -4.36 20.61
CA SER A 365 -7.87 -4.09 21.88
C SER A 365 -6.69 -5.06 22.13
N VAL A 366 -5.83 -4.74 23.07
CA VAL A 366 -4.76 -5.66 23.51
C VAL A 366 -5.35 -6.96 24.09
N LYS A 367 -6.52 -6.88 24.73
CA LYS A 367 -7.24 -8.05 25.26
C LYS A 367 -7.69 -8.95 24.11
N ASP A 368 -8.27 -8.38 23.03
CA ASP A 368 -8.68 -9.15 21.86
C ASP A 368 -7.46 -9.80 21.20
N ALA A 369 -6.36 -9.06 21.03
CA ALA A 369 -5.14 -9.60 20.44
C ALA A 369 -4.56 -10.78 21.25
N LYS A 370 -4.55 -10.70 22.58
CA LYS A 370 -4.13 -11.80 23.44
C LYS A 370 -5.05 -13.01 23.30
N TYR A 371 -6.36 -12.80 23.32
CA TYR A 371 -7.35 -13.85 23.11
C TYR A 371 -7.18 -14.55 21.76
N ILE A 372 -6.93 -13.80 20.70
CA ILE A 372 -6.63 -14.36 19.38
C ILE A 372 -5.36 -15.22 19.42
N CYS A 373 -4.31 -14.78 20.12
CA CYS A 373 -3.09 -15.58 20.30
C CYS A 373 -3.35 -16.90 21.04
N GLU A 374 -4.15 -16.88 22.12
CA GLU A 374 -4.53 -18.06 22.89
C GLU A 374 -5.25 -19.08 22.01
N LEU A 375 -6.20 -18.61 21.18
CA LEU A 375 -6.92 -19.48 20.25
C LEU A 375 -5.98 -20.06 19.18
N ILE A 376 -5.08 -19.25 18.61
CA ILE A 376 -4.10 -19.73 17.62
C ILE A 376 -3.22 -20.81 18.26
N ASN A 377 -2.64 -20.55 19.43
CA ASN A 377 -1.80 -21.51 20.13
C ASN A 377 -2.52 -22.80 20.49
N LYS A 378 -3.85 -22.73 20.69
CA LYS A 378 -4.69 -23.91 20.97
C LYS A 378 -4.97 -24.76 19.72
N TYR A 379 -5.11 -24.14 18.54
CA TYR A 379 -5.63 -24.81 17.34
C TYR A 379 -4.57 -25.14 16.28
N VAL A 380 -3.31 -24.75 16.46
CA VAL A 380 -2.20 -25.10 15.56
C VAL A 380 -1.43 -26.35 15.97
#